data_e62ecdf383d63854f5cbb5359ead478d
#
_entry.id   e62ecdf383d63854f5cbb5359ead478d
#
_cell.length_a   1.000
_cell.length_b   1.000
_cell.length_c   1.000
_cell.angle_alpha   90.00
_cell.angle_beta   90.00
_cell.angle_gamma   90.00
#
_symmetry.space_group_name_H-M   'P 1'
#
loop_
_entity.id
_entity.type
_entity.pdbx_description
1 polymer ?
#
loop_
_entity_poly.entity_id
_entity_poly.type
_entity_poly.pdbx_seq_one_letter_code
_entity_poly.pdbx_strand_id
1 'polypeptide(L)'
;MPFRLTPQMKQRLTRRARDMIERSLQLFPELQGTIITVGYTRKHLGSATIVYRKGIAMRLIIRLKVRKLTYQTIGHELTHLIQGWAHGDRSRSRAADPAKVPSGETQCDIWTLARDPLFCDDPPTYIKMPRVVREHWPDYAAQVRKLCIAAIEKRHTHRLYIRWLEDELHKIAKIERPKIFQADQLLLPFVI
;
A
#
# COMPACT_ATOMS: atom_id res chain seq x y z
N MET A 1 -11.03 16.45 3.38
CA MET A 1 -11.29 16.28 1.94
C MET A 1 -12.67 15.68 1.75
N PRO A 2 -13.59 16.27 0.96
CA PRO A 2 -14.91 15.69 0.76
C PRO A 2 -14.82 14.48 -0.17
N PHE A 3 -15.45 13.38 0.21
CA PHE A 3 -15.68 12.24 -0.65
C PHE A 3 -17.17 11.92 -0.75
N ARG A 4 -17.58 11.30 -1.84
CA ARG A 4 -18.95 10.85 -2.07
C ARG A 4 -19.08 9.36 -1.84
N LEU A 5 -20.16 8.93 -1.23
CA LEU A 5 -20.47 7.52 -1.02
C LEU A 5 -21.50 7.06 -2.02
N THR A 6 -21.28 5.86 -2.60
CA THR A 6 -22.35 5.18 -3.34
C THR A 6 -23.46 4.73 -2.38
N PRO A 7 -24.72 4.55 -2.85
CA PRO A 7 -25.82 4.07 -2.00
C PRO A 7 -25.50 2.79 -1.25
N GLN A 8 -24.88 1.82 -1.93
CA GLN A 8 -24.46 0.55 -1.31
C GLN A 8 -23.38 0.74 -0.23
N MET A 9 -22.46 1.68 -0.43
CA MET A 9 -21.43 1.98 0.56
C MET A 9 -22.02 2.68 1.77
N LYS A 10 -22.96 3.61 1.59
CA LYS A 10 -23.65 4.29 2.70
C LYS A 10 -24.32 3.32 3.67
N GLN A 11 -24.92 2.23 3.15
CA GLN A 11 -25.60 1.21 3.97
C GLN A 11 -24.64 0.30 4.75
N ARG A 12 -23.37 0.25 4.35
CA ARG A 12 -22.37 -0.70 4.90
C ARG A 12 -21.24 -0.02 5.66
N LEU A 13 -21.13 1.29 5.53
CA LEU A 13 -20.04 2.06 6.11
C LEU A 13 -20.19 2.13 7.63
N THR A 14 -19.22 1.57 8.34
CA THR A 14 -19.10 1.74 9.78
C THR A 14 -18.40 3.07 10.10
N ARG A 15 -18.56 3.57 11.34
CA ARG A 15 -17.83 4.76 11.83
C ARG A 15 -16.32 4.56 11.67
N ARG A 16 -15.79 3.41 12.11
CA ARG A 16 -14.38 3.07 11.95
C ARG A 16 -13.92 3.13 10.49
N ALA A 17 -14.66 2.53 9.57
CA ALA A 17 -14.29 2.55 8.15
C ALA A 17 -14.31 3.96 7.56
N ARG A 18 -15.25 4.81 8.00
CA ARG A 18 -15.28 6.23 7.62
C ARG A 18 -14.03 6.95 8.09
N ASP A 19 -13.68 6.81 9.37
CA ASP A 19 -12.50 7.44 9.95
C ASP A 19 -11.21 6.98 9.26
N MET A 20 -11.11 5.70 8.91
CA MET A 20 -9.97 5.16 8.15
C MET A 20 -9.85 5.82 6.77
N ILE A 21 -10.96 5.95 6.03
CA ILE A 21 -10.99 6.59 4.71
C ILE A 21 -10.59 8.07 4.83
N GLU A 22 -11.14 8.79 5.80
CA GLU A 22 -10.87 10.21 6.01
C GLU A 22 -9.39 10.47 6.34
N ARG A 23 -8.81 9.70 7.25
CA ARG A 23 -7.39 9.77 7.60
C ARG A 23 -6.50 9.43 6.41
N SER A 24 -6.83 8.36 5.68
CA SER A 24 -6.05 8.00 4.49
C SER A 24 -6.05 9.13 3.45
N LEU A 25 -7.20 9.72 3.16
CA LEU A 25 -7.32 10.82 2.19
C LEU A 25 -6.49 12.05 2.57
N GLN A 26 -6.34 12.35 3.86
CA GLN A 26 -5.50 13.47 4.33
C GLN A 26 -4.02 13.29 3.95
N LEU A 27 -3.57 12.04 3.84
CA LEU A 27 -2.20 11.69 3.49
C LEU A 27 -1.93 11.68 1.97
N PHE A 28 -2.91 12.05 1.15
CA PHE A 28 -2.80 12.12 -0.32
C PHE A 28 -3.03 13.55 -0.84
N PRO A 29 -2.06 14.47 -0.63
CA PRO A 29 -2.19 15.86 -1.06
C PRO A 29 -2.39 16.00 -2.56
N GLU A 30 -1.88 15.06 -3.38
CA GLU A 30 -2.03 15.05 -4.83
C GLU A 30 -3.49 14.95 -5.26
N LEU A 31 -4.35 14.37 -4.42
CA LEU A 31 -5.78 14.21 -4.68
C LEU A 31 -6.62 15.35 -4.07
N GLN A 32 -5.99 16.34 -3.42
CA GLN A 32 -6.69 17.50 -2.87
C GLN A 32 -7.38 18.30 -3.99
N GLY A 33 -8.58 18.81 -3.69
CA GLY A 33 -9.39 19.54 -4.69
C GLY A 33 -10.23 18.64 -5.59
N THR A 34 -10.06 17.30 -5.52
CA THR A 34 -10.88 16.36 -6.30
C THR A 34 -11.93 15.66 -5.45
N ILE A 35 -13.03 15.24 -6.08
CA ILE A 35 -14.07 14.47 -5.41
C ILE A 35 -13.86 13.00 -5.71
N ILE A 36 -13.50 12.24 -4.68
CA ILE A 36 -13.36 10.78 -4.79
C ILE A 36 -14.69 10.12 -4.44
N THR A 37 -15.15 9.22 -5.30
CA THR A 37 -16.32 8.38 -5.01
C THR A 37 -15.89 7.09 -4.35
N VAL A 38 -16.40 6.81 -3.16
CA VAL A 38 -16.12 5.57 -2.43
C VAL A 38 -17.30 4.62 -2.57
N GLY A 39 -17.08 3.48 -3.20
CA GLY A 39 -18.04 2.42 -3.43
C GLY A 39 -17.72 1.16 -2.60
N TYR A 40 -18.65 0.20 -2.65
CA TYR A 40 -18.53 -1.10 -2.00
C TYR A 40 -18.20 -2.20 -3.02
N THR A 41 -17.36 -3.16 -2.63
CA THR A 41 -17.09 -4.40 -3.37
C THR A 41 -17.17 -5.63 -2.46
N ARG A 42 -17.58 -6.77 -3.05
CA ARG A 42 -17.54 -8.09 -2.39
C ARG A 42 -16.40 -8.95 -2.89
N LYS A 43 -15.98 -8.75 -4.13
CA LYS A 43 -15.05 -9.65 -4.85
C LYS A 43 -13.59 -9.45 -4.42
N HIS A 44 -13.15 -8.21 -4.31
CA HIS A 44 -11.76 -7.84 -4.04
C HIS A 44 -11.66 -7.08 -2.72
N LEU A 45 -10.47 -6.97 -2.15
CA LEU A 45 -10.21 -6.13 -0.97
C LEU A 45 -10.46 -4.66 -1.30
N GLY A 46 -9.96 -4.23 -2.45
CA GLY A 46 -10.16 -2.92 -3.02
C GLY A 46 -10.16 -2.95 -4.55
N SER A 47 -10.52 -1.85 -5.18
CA SER A 47 -10.29 -1.57 -6.60
C SER A 47 -10.39 -0.07 -6.86
N ALA A 48 -9.50 0.45 -7.72
CA ALA A 48 -9.53 1.82 -8.20
C ALA A 48 -9.99 1.89 -9.65
N THR A 49 -10.70 2.95 -9.99
CA THR A 49 -11.17 3.20 -11.36
C THR A 49 -11.15 4.69 -11.64
N ILE A 50 -10.59 5.09 -12.77
CA ILE A 50 -10.67 6.46 -13.26
C ILE A 50 -11.52 6.47 -14.53
N VAL A 51 -12.55 7.30 -14.54
CA VAL A 51 -13.39 7.51 -15.72
C VAL A 51 -12.87 8.73 -16.46
N TYR A 52 -12.43 8.54 -17.70
CA TYR A 52 -11.95 9.59 -18.58
C TYR A 52 -13.02 9.99 -19.60
N ARG A 53 -13.07 11.27 -19.93
CA ARG A 53 -13.82 11.81 -21.05
C ARG A 53 -12.89 12.71 -21.86
N LYS A 54 -12.69 12.41 -23.13
CA LYS A 54 -11.76 13.14 -24.01
C LYS A 54 -10.35 13.31 -23.41
N GLY A 55 -9.83 12.26 -22.73
CA GLY A 55 -8.53 12.29 -22.09
C GLY A 55 -8.47 12.97 -20.72
N ILE A 56 -9.56 13.60 -20.26
CA ILE A 56 -9.64 14.28 -18.96
C ILE A 56 -10.26 13.33 -17.94
N ALA A 57 -9.63 13.20 -16.77
CA ALA A 57 -10.17 12.42 -15.66
C ALA A 57 -11.41 13.12 -15.08
N MET A 58 -12.58 12.49 -15.23
CA MET A 58 -13.87 13.04 -14.80
C MET A 58 -14.32 12.52 -13.45
N ARG A 59 -13.97 11.28 -13.12
CA ARG A 59 -14.36 10.65 -11.86
C ARG A 59 -13.25 9.75 -11.34
N LEU A 60 -12.94 9.88 -10.07
CA LEU A 60 -12.06 9.02 -9.32
C LEU A 60 -12.92 8.13 -8.41
N ILE A 61 -12.80 6.83 -8.53
CA ILE A 61 -13.63 5.88 -7.81
C ILE A 61 -12.74 4.85 -7.16
N ILE A 62 -12.88 4.65 -5.84
CA ILE A 62 -12.36 3.48 -5.16
C ILE A 62 -13.53 2.62 -4.66
N ARG A 63 -13.37 1.29 -4.70
CA ARG A 63 -14.34 0.36 -4.12
C ARG A 63 -13.63 -0.46 -3.06
N LEU A 64 -14.24 -0.58 -1.87
CA LEU A 64 -13.61 -1.16 -0.70
C LEU A 64 -14.48 -2.26 -0.09
N LYS A 65 -13.84 -3.31 0.43
CA LYS A 65 -14.49 -4.39 1.17
C LYS A 65 -14.47 -4.07 2.67
N VAL A 66 -15.53 -3.42 3.16
CA VAL A 66 -15.61 -2.84 4.52
C VAL A 66 -15.23 -3.82 5.64
N ARG A 67 -15.63 -5.11 5.54
CA ARG A 67 -15.39 -6.11 6.61
C ARG A 67 -13.90 -6.49 6.79
N LYS A 68 -13.06 -6.24 5.78
CA LYS A 68 -11.62 -6.56 5.78
C LYS A 68 -10.80 -5.32 5.39
N LEU A 69 -11.27 -4.15 5.83
CA LEU A 69 -10.63 -2.89 5.45
C LEU A 69 -9.40 -2.65 6.30
N THR A 70 -8.28 -2.39 5.65
CA THR A 70 -7.00 -1.97 6.21
C THR A 70 -6.59 -0.62 5.62
N TYR A 71 -5.74 0.12 6.33
CA TYR A 71 -5.15 1.34 5.77
C TYR A 71 -4.31 1.05 4.55
N GLN A 72 -3.56 -0.07 4.56
CA GLN A 72 -2.78 -0.54 3.41
C GLN A 72 -3.67 -0.66 2.17
N THR A 73 -4.83 -1.33 2.26
CA THR A 73 -5.76 -1.46 1.14
C THR A 73 -6.26 -0.10 0.64
N ILE A 74 -6.64 0.82 1.55
CA ILE A 74 -7.11 2.16 1.14
C ILE A 74 -5.98 2.92 0.44
N GLY A 75 -4.78 2.93 1.03
CA GLY A 75 -3.60 3.60 0.47
C GLY A 75 -3.22 3.07 -0.91
N HIS A 76 -3.26 1.75 -1.08
CA HIS A 76 -3.00 1.08 -2.36
C HIS A 76 -3.97 1.57 -3.46
N GLU A 77 -5.27 1.60 -3.19
CA GLU A 77 -6.27 2.07 -4.16
C GLU A 77 -6.15 3.58 -4.45
N LEU A 78 -5.81 4.38 -3.44
CA LEU A 78 -5.54 5.81 -3.65
C LEU A 78 -4.27 6.03 -4.49
N THR A 79 -3.25 5.20 -4.31
CA THR A 79 -2.03 5.24 -5.13
C THR A 79 -2.32 4.89 -6.58
N HIS A 80 -3.21 3.93 -6.87
CA HIS A 80 -3.70 3.68 -8.23
C HIS A 80 -4.39 4.89 -8.85
N LEU A 81 -5.15 5.66 -8.08
CA LEU A 81 -5.74 6.90 -8.60
C LEU A 81 -4.66 7.91 -9.00
N ILE A 82 -3.57 8.04 -8.23
CA ILE A 82 -2.45 8.92 -8.60
C ILE A 82 -1.78 8.43 -9.88
N GLN A 83 -1.49 7.13 -9.98
CA GLN A 83 -0.92 6.53 -11.19
C GLN A 83 -1.76 6.85 -12.43
N GLY A 84 -3.06 6.58 -12.37
CA GLY A 84 -3.95 6.80 -13.50
C GLY A 84 -4.13 8.28 -13.81
N TRP A 85 -4.23 9.14 -12.80
CA TRP A 85 -4.32 10.59 -13.01
C TRP A 85 -3.12 11.13 -13.77
N ALA A 86 -1.93 10.73 -13.39
CA ALA A 86 -0.70 11.14 -14.07
C ALA A 86 -0.63 10.68 -15.53
N HIS A 87 -1.26 9.55 -15.86
CA HIS A 87 -1.30 9.01 -17.22
C HIS A 87 -2.38 9.65 -18.11
N GLY A 88 -3.42 10.26 -17.52
CA GLY A 88 -4.50 10.92 -18.27
C GLY A 88 -4.08 12.23 -18.95
N ASP A 89 -3.06 12.89 -18.43
CA ASP A 89 -2.51 14.12 -19.01
C ASP A 89 -1.40 13.79 -20.03
N ARG A 90 -1.81 13.33 -21.21
CA ARG A 90 -0.90 13.02 -22.32
C ARG A 90 -0.13 14.22 -22.83
N SER A 91 -0.53 15.46 -22.46
CA SER A 91 0.12 16.71 -22.89
C SER A 91 1.37 17.04 -22.07
N ARG A 92 1.50 16.50 -20.87
CA ARG A 92 2.60 16.77 -19.96
C ARG A 92 3.64 15.66 -19.98
N SER A 93 4.57 15.80 -20.91
CA SER A 93 5.92 15.27 -20.79
C SER A 93 6.18 13.80 -21.12
N ARG A 94 6.89 13.58 -22.23
CA ARG A 94 7.67 12.36 -22.54
C ARG A 94 8.85 12.10 -21.59
N ALA A 95 9.22 13.05 -20.73
CA ALA A 95 10.23 12.84 -19.71
C ALA A 95 9.63 12.13 -18.51
N ALA A 96 10.27 11.05 -18.04
CA ALA A 96 9.91 10.38 -16.80
C ALA A 96 10.07 11.38 -15.65
N ASP A 97 8.95 11.98 -15.20
CA ASP A 97 8.94 12.83 -14.03
C ASP A 97 9.28 11.94 -12.81
N PRO A 98 10.40 12.20 -12.12
CA PRO A 98 10.81 11.42 -10.98
C PRO A 98 9.78 11.40 -9.84
N ALA A 99 8.95 12.45 -9.74
CA ALA A 99 7.89 12.55 -8.74
C ALA A 99 6.65 11.70 -9.08
N LYS A 100 6.52 11.19 -10.31
CA LYS A 100 5.37 10.38 -10.70
C LYS A 100 5.48 8.96 -10.19
N VAL A 101 4.40 8.48 -9.57
CA VAL A 101 4.26 7.07 -9.19
C VAL A 101 4.21 6.23 -10.47
N PRO A 102 5.14 5.28 -10.68
CA PRO A 102 5.10 4.42 -11.87
C PRO A 102 3.87 3.51 -11.86
N SER A 103 3.43 3.08 -13.02
CA SER A 103 2.32 2.12 -13.14
C SER A 103 2.71 0.73 -12.62
N GLY A 104 1.71 -0.01 -12.13
CA GLY A 104 1.83 -1.40 -11.69
C GLY A 104 1.57 -1.59 -10.19
N GLU A 105 1.15 -2.79 -9.84
CA GLU A 105 0.71 -3.19 -8.51
C GLU A 105 1.85 -3.10 -7.47
N THR A 106 3.02 -3.64 -7.80
CA THR A 106 4.20 -3.57 -6.91
C THR A 106 4.60 -2.14 -6.62
N GLN A 107 4.45 -1.24 -7.61
CA GLN A 107 4.68 0.18 -7.43
C GLN A 107 3.68 0.80 -6.47
N CYS A 108 2.40 0.43 -6.58
CA CYS A 108 1.38 0.86 -5.63
C CYS A 108 1.75 0.49 -4.19
N ASP A 109 2.15 -0.75 -3.97
CA ASP A 109 2.56 -1.21 -2.64
C ASP A 109 3.77 -0.42 -2.10
N ILE A 110 4.83 -0.24 -2.93
CA ILE A 110 6.03 0.49 -2.53
C ILE A 110 5.69 1.94 -2.13
N TRP A 111 4.94 2.66 -2.98
CA TRP A 111 4.57 4.06 -2.71
C TRP A 111 3.61 4.21 -1.55
N THR A 112 2.70 3.26 -1.37
CA THR A 112 1.76 3.24 -0.24
C THR A 112 2.51 3.09 1.09
N LEU A 113 3.37 2.06 1.20
CA LEU A 113 4.15 1.83 2.43
C LEU A 113 5.12 2.97 2.73
N ALA A 114 5.79 3.51 1.71
CA ALA A 114 6.73 4.62 1.89
C ALA A 114 6.05 5.89 2.41
N ARG A 115 4.79 6.13 2.02
CA ARG A 115 4.06 7.36 2.28
C ARG A 115 3.90 7.68 3.76
N ASP A 116 3.36 6.75 4.54
CA ASP A 116 3.10 6.96 5.97
C ASP A 116 3.09 5.62 6.73
N PRO A 117 3.54 5.57 8.00
CA PRO A 117 3.44 4.38 8.85
C PRO A 117 2.02 3.83 8.98
N LEU A 118 1.00 4.68 8.85
CA LEU A 118 -0.40 4.28 8.92
C LEU A 118 -0.75 3.18 7.91
N PHE A 119 -0.08 3.18 6.74
CA PHE A 119 -0.30 2.19 5.69
C PHE A 119 0.48 0.88 5.86
N CYS A 120 1.14 0.73 7.00
CA CYS A 120 1.87 -0.49 7.36
C CYS A 120 1.07 -1.40 8.31
N ASP A 121 -0.25 -1.24 8.39
CA ASP A 121 -1.14 -2.03 9.26
C ASP A 121 -1.40 -3.45 8.75
N ASP A 122 -1.09 -3.73 7.47
CA ASP A 122 -1.22 -5.04 6.84
C ASP A 122 -0.08 -5.26 5.82
N PRO A 123 0.41 -6.50 5.62
CA PRO A 123 1.47 -6.75 4.66
C PRO A 123 1.01 -6.47 3.23
N PRO A 124 1.88 -5.89 2.38
CA PRO A 124 1.57 -5.62 0.99
C PRO A 124 1.37 -6.92 0.20
N THR A 125 0.51 -6.86 -0.82
CA THR A 125 0.16 -8.05 -1.60
C THR A 125 1.17 -8.37 -2.68
N TYR A 126 1.72 -7.36 -3.36
CA TYR A 126 2.45 -7.50 -4.62
C TYR A 126 3.97 -7.36 -4.49
N ILE A 127 4.48 -6.91 -3.35
CA ILE A 127 5.91 -6.96 -3.07
C ILE A 127 6.29 -8.40 -2.72
N LYS A 128 7.26 -8.96 -3.47
CA LYS A 128 7.81 -10.28 -3.15
C LYS A 128 8.70 -10.18 -1.92
N MET A 129 8.34 -10.93 -0.89
CA MET A 129 9.08 -10.95 0.37
C MET A 129 9.10 -12.35 0.96
N PRO A 130 10.09 -12.68 1.81
CA PRO A 130 10.15 -13.95 2.53
C PRO A 130 8.88 -14.17 3.36
N ARG A 131 8.47 -15.45 3.47
CA ARG A 131 7.28 -15.83 4.22
C ARG A 131 7.35 -15.37 5.67
N VAL A 132 8.49 -15.46 6.32
CA VAL A 132 8.71 -15.03 7.70
C VAL A 132 8.42 -13.53 7.89
N VAL A 133 8.81 -12.67 6.95
CA VAL A 133 8.53 -11.23 7.00
C VAL A 133 7.02 -10.97 6.92
N ARG A 134 6.31 -11.73 6.10
CA ARG A 134 4.87 -11.59 5.93
C ARG A 134 4.10 -12.11 7.15
N GLU A 135 4.51 -13.25 7.71
CA GLU A 135 3.84 -13.88 8.86
C GLU A 135 4.06 -13.10 10.16
N HIS A 136 5.22 -12.45 10.30
CA HIS A 136 5.57 -11.59 11.44
C HIS A 136 5.57 -10.10 11.06
N TRP A 137 4.61 -9.70 10.23
CA TRP A 137 4.55 -8.36 9.66
C TRP A 137 4.72 -7.22 10.67
N PRO A 138 4.07 -7.21 11.85
CA PRO A 138 4.24 -6.13 12.82
C PRO A 138 5.69 -5.86 13.21
N ASP A 139 6.53 -6.91 13.26
CA ASP A 139 7.94 -6.81 13.65
C ASP A 139 8.79 -6.20 12.52
N TYR A 140 8.43 -6.45 11.28
CA TYR A 140 9.18 -6.02 10.09
C TYR A 140 8.64 -4.76 9.39
N ALA A 141 7.40 -4.37 9.66
CA ALA A 141 6.70 -3.31 8.94
C ALA A 141 7.49 -2.00 8.85
N ALA A 142 8.08 -1.55 9.96
CA ALA A 142 8.88 -0.33 10.00
C ALA A 142 10.14 -0.42 9.14
N GLN A 143 10.81 -1.58 9.12
CA GLN A 143 12.02 -1.80 8.33
C GLN A 143 11.68 -1.94 6.85
N VAL A 144 10.63 -2.67 6.51
CA VAL A 144 10.13 -2.77 5.12
C VAL A 144 9.77 -1.39 4.59
N ARG A 145 9.10 -0.55 5.40
CA ARG A 145 8.81 0.84 5.02
C ARG A 145 10.09 1.64 4.71
N LYS A 146 11.12 1.55 5.54
CA LYS A 146 12.42 2.21 5.29
C LYS A 146 13.03 1.76 3.96
N LEU A 147 12.96 0.46 3.66
CA LEU A 147 13.44 -0.08 2.39
C LEU A 147 12.60 0.41 1.20
N CYS A 148 11.28 0.57 1.35
CA CYS A 148 10.43 1.15 0.31
C CYS A 148 10.81 2.62 0.02
N ILE A 149 11.09 3.42 1.05
CA ILE A 149 11.58 4.80 0.89
C ILE A 149 12.91 4.80 0.12
N ALA A 150 13.88 4.00 0.55
CA ALA A 150 15.18 3.88 -0.11
C ALA A 150 15.05 3.37 -1.56
N ALA A 151 14.09 2.48 -1.84
CA ALA A 151 13.82 2.01 -3.20
C ALA A 151 13.31 3.12 -4.12
N ILE A 152 12.45 4.02 -3.62
CA ILE A 152 11.98 5.19 -4.36
C ILE A 152 13.15 6.12 -4.71
N GLU A 153 14.02 6.41 -3.75
CA GLU A 153 15.22 7.22 -3.97
C GLU A 153 16.15 6.55 -4.99
N LYS A 154 16.41 5.25 -4.82
CA LYS A 154 17.28 4.46 -5.70
C LYS A 154 16.77 4.38 -7.14
N ARG A 155 15.47 4.52 -7.37
CA ARG A 155 14.85 4.52 -8.70
C ARG A 155 15.50 5.52 -9.66
N HIS A 156 15.98 6.65 -9.15
CA HIS A 156 16.60 7.70 -9.97
C HIS A 156 17.91 7.27 -10.63
N THR A 157 18.62 6.34 -10.00
CA THR A 157 19.95 5.89 -10.44
C THR A 157 19.99 4.43 -10.84
N HIS A 158 18.96 3.65 -10.45
CA HIS A 158 18.98 2.19 -10.62
C HIS A 158 17.69 1.66 -11.23
N ARG A 159 17.75 1.23 -12.48
CA ARG A 159 16.59 0.72 -13.23
C ARG A 159 15.91 -0.50 -12.57
N LEU A 160 16.70 -1.37 -11.91
CA LEU A 160 16.21 -2.59 -11.28
C LEU A 160 15.94 -2.41 -9.77
N TYR A 161 15.53 -1.24 -9.33
CA TYR A 161 15.33 -0.91 -7.92
C TYR A 161 14.29 -1.79 -7.19
N ILE A 162 13.29 -2.35 -7.91
CA ILE A 162 12.34 -3.30 -7.32
C ILE A 162 13.05 -4.60 -6.96
N ARG A 163 13.90 -5.13 -7.85
CA ARG A 163 14.69 -6.32 -7.58
C ARG A 163 15.65 -6.08 -6.41
N TRP A 164 16.30 -4.91 -6.40
CA TRP A 164 17.11 -4.51 -5.25
C TRP A 164 16.31 -4.53 -3.95
N LEU A 165 15.08 -3.97 -3.93
CA LEU A 165 14.21 -4.01 -2.75
C LEU A 165 13.90 -5.45 -2.32
N GLU A 166 13.53 -6.33 -3.25
CA GLU A 166 13.25 -7.74 -2.98
C GLU A 166 14.50 -8.46 -2.39
N ASP A 167 15.69 -8.18 -2.92
CA ASP A 167 16.96 -8.71 -2.40
C ASP A 167 17.25 -8.23 -0.97
N GLU A 168 17.00 -6.94 -0.66
CA GLU A 168 17.14 -6.40 0.71
C GLU A 168 16.15 -7.03 1.68
N LEU A 169 14.90 -7.26 1.26
CA LEU A 169 13.90 -7.96 2.07
C LEU A 169 14.32 -9.39 2.43
N HIS A 170 15.06 -10.05 1.54
CA HIS A 170 15.63 -11.38 1.83
C HIS A 170 16.78 -11.31 2.84
N LYS A 171 17.56 -10.21 2.87
CA LYS A 171 18.64 -10.02 3.85
C LYS A 171 18.11 -9.81 5.25
N ILE A 172 17.10 -8.93 5.44
CA ILE A 172 16.53 -8.70 6.77
C ILE A 172 15.94 -9.97 7.38
N ALA A 173 15.29 -10.81 6.57
CA ALA A 173 14.75 -12.09 7.02
C ALA A 173 15.82 -13.08 7.50
N LYS A 174 17.08 -12.95 7.05
CA LYS A 174 18.20 -13.81 7.48
C LYS A 174 18.83 -13.30 8.77
N ILE A 175 18.91 -11.98 8.95
CA ILE A 175 19.56 -11.35 10.10
C ILE A 175 18.70 -11.51 11.37
N GLU A 176 17.41 -11.38 11.23
CA GLU A 176 16.46 -11.39 12.35
C GLU A 176 15.83 -12.76 12.63
N ARG A 177 16.47 -13.86 12.20
CA ARG A 177 16.14 -15.14 12.85
C ARG A 177 16.49 -14.97 14.33
N PRO A 178 15.54 -14.73 15.23
CA PRO A 178 15.87 -14.71 16.63
C PRO A 178 16.48 -16.08 16.90
N LYS A 179 17.56 -16.13 17.66
CA LYS A 179 18.04 -17.34 18.34
C LYS A 179 16.98 -17.70 19.40
N ILE A 180 15.75 -17.91 18.95
CA ILE A 180 14.67 -18.38 19.80
C ILE A 180 14.87 -19.88 19.92
N PHE A 181 15.26 -20.25 21.11
CA PHE A 181 15.14 -21.57 21.69
C PHE A 181 16.07 -22.67 21.16
N GLN A 182 17.34 -22.56 21.57
CA GLN A 182 18.10 -23.77 21.94
C GLN A 182 18.30 -23.89 23.47
N ALA A 183 17.72 -22.99 24.29
CA ALA A 183 17.97 -22.99 25.72
C ALA A 183 16.97 -23.78 26.57
N ASP A 184 15.77 -24.10 26.07
CA ASP A 184 14.72 -24.72 26.89
C ASP A 184 14.44 -26.21 26.61
N GLN A 185 15.32 -26.88 25.89
CA GLN A 185 15.32 -28.36 25.88
C GLN A 185 16.23 -28.97 26.96
N LEU A 186 16.70 -28.20 27.90
CA LEU A 186 17.48 -28.70 29.01
C LEU A 186 16.57 -28.84 30.25
N LEU A 187 16.31 -30.13 30.51
CA LEU A 187 16.02 -30.65 31.86
C LEU A 187 14.60 -30.49 32.40
N LEU A 188 13.72 -31.35 31.92
CA LEU A 188 12.76 -31.93 32.89
C LEU A 188 13.56 -32.96 33.70
N PRO A 189 13.74 -32.81 35.03
CA PRO A 189 14.25 -33.86 35.86
C PRO A 189 13.18 -34.97 35.91
N PHE A 190 13.54 -36.15 35.42
CA PHE A 190 12.80 -37.34 35.75
C PHE A 190 12.88 -37.50 37.28
N VAL A 191 11.77 -37.27 37.98
CA VAL A 191 11.58 -37.71 39.36
C VAL A 191 11.15 -39.17 39.28
N ILE A 192 12.00 -40.06 39.78
CA ILE A 192 11.73 -41.46 40.07
C ILE A 192 10.82 -41.55 41.28
#